data_4446fcfe90afc9560aa78b06b5f2c237
#
_entry.id   4446fcfe90afc9560aa78b06b5f2c237
#
_cell.length_a   1.000
_cell.length_b   1.000
_cell.length_c   1.000
_cell.angle_alpha   90.00
_cell.angle_beta   90.00
_cell.angle_gamma   90.00
#
_symmetry.space_group_name_H-M   'P 1'
#
loop_
_entity.id
_entity.type
_entity.pdbx_description
1 polymer ?
#
loop_
_entity_poly.entity_id
_entity_poly.type
_entity_poly.pdbx_seq_one_letter_code
_entity_poly.pdbx_strand_id
1 'polypeptide(L)'
;QALTTANWDILGDTSQPAPFPGLIGAWGVQPSGPGIVEGNEIPYRPEALAKKRANFESRLTIDPQNIHESGDPEAKCFLPGVPRAMYQPYPFQILHTSEKILMAFEFASASRVIELTNHAEAPVTNWMGWSNGSWDQDTLVVDVTAFNGLAWLDRSGNFAGENLHVVERYTLS
;
A
#
# COMPACT_ATOMS: atom_id res chain seq x y z
N GLN A 1 3.65 14.73 -23.83
CA GLN A 1 5.10 14.54 -23.95
C GLN A 1 5.45 13.24 -23.30
N ALA A 2 6.05 12.33 -24.05
CA ALA A 2 6.52 11.06 -23.51
C ALA A 2 7.54 11.39 -22.41
N LEU A 3 7.25 11.01 -21.18
CA LEU A 3 8.26 10.98 -20.12
C LEU A 3 9.27 9.91 -20.54
N THR A 4 10.35 10.37 -21.15
CA THR A 4 11.48 9.51 -21.47
C THR A 4 12.07 9.02 -20.15
N THR A 5 12.09 7.69 -19.97
CA THR A 5 12.84 6.95 -18.95
C THR A 5 13.42 7.85 -17.83
N ALA A 6 12.58 8.37 -16.98
CA ALA A 6 13.04 9.02 -15.78
C ALA A 6 13.09 7.99 -14.66
N ASN A 7 14.30 7.69 -14.20
CA ASN A 7 14.46 6.96 -12.95
C ASN A 7 14.14 7.94 -11.82
N TRP A 8 13.08 7.67 -11.13
CA TRP A 8 12.66 8.45 -9.97
C TRP A 8 13.12 7.69 -8.73
N ASP A 9 14.26 8.08 -8.19
CA ASP A 9 14.71 7.60 -6.90
C ASP A 9 14.03 8.45 -5.83
N ILE A 10 12.91 8.01 -5.32
CA ILE A 10 12.31 8.61 -4.14
C ILE A 10 13.05 8.02 -2.93
N LEU A 11 14.12 8.68 -2.55
CA LEU A 11 14.81 8.39 -1.31
C LEU A 11 13.93 8.91 -0.17
N GLY A 12 13.34 8.00 0.59
CA GLY A 12 12.71 8.36 1.84
C GLY A 12 13.75 8.94 2.79
N ASP A 13 13.73 10.23 3.00
CA ASP A 13 14.54 10.86 4.03
C ASP A 13 13.97 10.44 5.39
N THR A 14 14.60 9.44 6.00
CA THR A 14 14.22 8.94 7.32
C THR A 14 14.50 9.92 8.44
N SER A 15 15.21 11.03 8.18
CA SER A 15 15.47 12.12 9.13
C SER A 15 14.32 13.14 9.16
N GLN A 16 13.46 13.16 8.15
CA GLN A 16 12.30 14.03 8.10
C GLN A 16 11.08 13.32 8.68
N PRO A 17 10.19 14.01 9.38
CA PRO A 17 8.88 13.46 9.64
C PRO A 17 8.26 13.05 8.31
N ALA A 18 7.67 11.86 8.26
CA ALA A 18 7.03 11.35 7.06
C ALA A 18 6.19 12.47 6.41
N PRO A 19 6.26 12.64 5.09
CA PRO A 19 5.59 13.75 4.39
C PRO A 19 4.07 13.79 4.64
N PHE A 20 3.58 12.74 5.28
CA PHE A 20 2.19 12.59 5.65
C PHE A 20 2.08 12.50 7.18
N PRO A 21 1.57 13.55 7.87
CA PRO A 21 1.51 13.62 9.33
C PRO A 21 0.83 12.44 10.01
N GLY A 22 -0.01 11.72 9.31
CA GLY A 22 -0.68 10.55 9.86
C GLY A 22 0.10 9.25 9.82
N LEU A 23 1.20 9.19 9.10
CA LEU A 23 2.06 8.01 9.05
C LEU A 23 3.02 7.93 10.24
N ILE A 24 3.29 9.05 10.90
CA ILE A 24 4.15 9.08 12.10
C ILE A 24 3.58 8.17 13.18
N GLY A 25 2.30 8.04 13.27
CA GLY A 25 1.70 7.13 14.22
C GLY A 25 1.76 5.65 13.84
N ALA A 26 2.06 5.31 12.60
CA ALA A 26 2.32 3.93 12.20
C ALA A 26 3.65 3.41 12.79
N TRP A 27 4.58 4.29 13.15
CA TRP A 27 5.87 3.95 13.77
C TRP A 27 5.81 3.95 15.28
N GLY A 28 5.00 4.81 15.84
CA GLY A 28 4.90 4.99 17.27
C GLY A 28 3.85 4.09 17.88
N VAL A 29 3.93 3.97 19.17
CA VAL A 29 2.98 3.29 20.04
C VAL A 29 1.63 4.04 20.11
N GLN A 30 1.48 5.13 19.41
CA GLN A 30 0.26 5.94 19.41
C GLN A 30 -0.80 5.36 18.48
N PRO A 31 -2.06 5.37 18.89
CA PRO A 31 -3.17 4.92 18.07
C PRO A 31 -3.42 5.94 16.96
N SER A 32 -2.70 5.81 15.91
CA SER A 32 -2.99 6.56 14.71
C SER A 32 -3.41 5.56 13.67
N GLY A 33 -4.62 5.67 13.32
CA GLY A 33 -5.09 5.13 12.08
C GLY A 33 -4.30 5.71 10.90
N PRO A 34 -4.61 5.34 9.67
CA PRO A 34 -4.07 6.01 8.50
C PRO A 34 -4.42 7.49 8.64
N GLY A 35 -3.44 8.29 9.03
CA GLY A 35 -3.64 9.67 9.44
C GLY A 35 -4.02 10.62 8.32
N ILE A 36 -4.53 10.09 7.22
CA ILE A 36 -4.98 10.82 6.05
C ILE A 36 -6.31 10.25 5.56
N VAL A 37 -7.14 9.83 6.45
CA VAL A 37 -8.53 9.50 6.12
C VAL A 37 -9.35 10.75 6.32
N GLU A 38 -10.13 11.13 5.32
CA GLU A 38 -11.13 12.16 5.46
C GLU A 38 -12.03 11.83 6.66
N GLY A 39 -12.12 12.76 7.63
CA GLY A 39 -12.79 12.50 8.89
C GLY A 39 -11.94 11.82 9.98
N ASN A 40 -10.65 11.61 9.75
CA ASN A 40 -9.68 11.05 10.70
C ASN A 40 -9.86 9.58 11.11
N GLU A 41 -10.88 8.90 10.65
CA GLU A 41 -11.13 7.49 10.97
C GLU A 41 -11.67 6.74 9.74
N ILE A 42 -11.24 5.48 9.58
CA ILE A 42 -11.88 4.59 8.62
C ILE A 42 -13.27 4.22 9.17
N PRO A 43 -14.37 4.42 8.43
CA PRO A 43 -15.72 4.15 8.89
C PRO A 43 -16.01 2.63 8.90
N TYR A 44 -15.37 1.92 9.82
CA TYR A 44 -15.59 0.49 9.99
C TYR A 44 -17.02 0.16 10.43
N ARG A 45 -17.55 -0.91 9.88
CA ARG A 45 -18.72 -1.58 10.47
C ARG A 45 -18.34 -2.17 11.83
N PRO A 46 -19.32 -2.39 12.75
CA PRO A 46 -19.04 -2.85 14.12
C PRO A 46 -18.17 -4.13 14.18
N GLU A 47 -18.46 -5.11 13.33
CA GLU A 47 -17.70 -6.35 13.25
C GLU A 47 -16.27 -6.15 12.76
N ALA A 48 -16.08 -5.26 11.79
CA ALA A 48 -14.76 -4.90 11.28
C ALA A 48 -13.94 -4.09 12.30
N LEU A 49 -14.60 -3.25 13.08
CA LEU A 49 -13.95 -2.51 14.17
C LEU A 49 -13.44 -3.47 15.26
N ALA A 50 -14.19 -4.51 15.58
CA ALA A 50 -13.74 -5.56 16.50
C ALA A 50 -12.49 -6.28 15.97
N LYS A 51 -12.48 -6.63 14.68
CA LYS A 51 -11.30 -7.21 14.01
C LYS A 51 -10.10 -6.27 14.05
N LYS A 52 -10.29 -4.98 13.76
CA LYS A 52 -9.22 -3.96 13.85
C LYS A 52 -8.58 -3.93 15.24
N ARG A 53 -9.39 -3.97 16.30
CA ARG A 53 -8.90 -3.99 17.68
C ARG A 53 -8.12 -5.27 17.99
N ALA A 54 -8.63 -6.43 17.61
CA ALA A 54 -7.95 -7.71 17.78
C ALA A 54 -6.62 -7.75 17.01
N ASN A 55 -6.59 -7.23 15.78
CA ASN A 55 -5.37 -7.07 15.01
C ASN A 55 -4.33 -6.23 15.78
N PHE A 56 -4.74 -5.08 16.33
CA PHE A 56 -3.83 -4.22 17.08
C PHE A 56 -3.27 -4.92 18.32
N GLU A 57 -4.09 -5.62 19.06
CA GLU A 57 -3.66 -6.37 20.26
C GLU A 57 -2.66 -7.47 19.91
N SER A 58 -2.88 -8.18 18.80
CA SER A 58 -2.05 -9.31 18.36
C SER A 58 -0.94 -8.95 17.38
N ARG A 59 -0.73 -7.67 17.05
CA ARG A 59 0.14 -7.21 15.96
C ARG A 59 1.58 -7.74 15.99
N LEU A 60 2.10 -8.03 17.16
CA LEU A 60 3.45 -8.58 17.35
C LEU A 60 3.46 -10.10 17.60
N THR A 61 2.30 -10.71 17.61
CA THR A 61 2.18 -12.16 17.83
C THR A 61 2.40 -12.88 16.50
N ILE A 62 3.36 -13.78 16.47
CA ILE A 62 3.61 -14.66 15.32
C ILE A 62 3.27 -16.07 15.74
N ASP A 63 2.22 -16.64 15.14
CA ASP A 63 1.87 -18.04 15.29
C ASP A 63 2.49 -18.85 14.14
N PRO A 64 3.47 -19.72 14.41
CA PRO A 64 4.09 -20.53 13.36
C PRO A 64 3.11 -21.47 12.62
N GLN A 65 1.99 -21.81 13.25
CA GLN A 65 0.97 -22.68 12.65
C GLN A 65 0.00 -21.90 11.77
N ASN A 66 -0.12 -20.60 12.00
CA ASN A 66 -0.97 -19.69 11.22
C ASN A 66 -0.23 -18.39 10.87
N ILE A 67 0.92 -18.53 10.23
CA ILE A 67 1.82 -17.42 9.94
C ILE A 67 1.20 -16.36 9.01
N HIS A 68 0.25 -16.74 8.17
CA HIS A 68 -0.36 -15.80 7.22
C HIS A 68 -1.35 -14.85 7.88
N GLU A 69 -2.05 -15.30 8.91
CA GLU A 69 -3.15 -14.54 9.53
C GLU A 69 -2.79 -13.97 10.90
N SER A 70 -1.74 -14.49 11.56
CA SER A 70 -1.35 -14.02 12.89
C SER A 70 -0.46 -12.78 12.83
N GLY A 71 -0.79 -11.75 13.59
CA GLY A 71 -0.01 -10.52 13.71
C GLY A 71 0.10 -9.69 12.43
N ASP A 72 0.88 -8.62 12.51
CA ASP A 72 1.09 -7.73 11.36
C ASP A 72 1.93 -8.43 10.28
N PRO A 73 1.45 -8.51 9.02
CA PRO A 73 2.23 -9.06 7.91
C PRO A 73 3.60 -8.40 7.71
N GLU A 74 3.72 -7.10 7.96
CA GLU A 74 4.99 -6.38 7.86
C GLU A 74 6.04 -6.94 8.83
N ALA A 75 5.65 -7.31 10.05
CA ALA A 75 6.55 -7.88 11.05
C ALA A 75 7.16 -9.23 10.62
N LYS A 76 6.58 -9.86 9.62
CA LYS A 76 7.00 -11.15 9.05
C LYS A 76 7.63 -10.99 7.65
N CYS A 77 7.89 -9.76 7.23
CA CYS A 77 8.44 -9.43 5.90
C CYS A 77 7.56 -9.90 4.73
N PHE A 78 6.25 -10.00 4.93
CA PHE A 78 5.32 -10.19 3.82
C PHE A 78 5.16 -8.90 3.02
N LEU A 79 4.69 -9.03 1.79
CA LEU A 79 4.45 -7.89 0.92
C LEU A 79 3.44 -6.91 1.56
N PRO A 80 3.71 -5.61 1.51
CA PRO A 80 2.91 -4.62 2.25
C PRO A 80 1.51 -4.40 1.67
N GLY A 81 1.31 -4.74 0.41
CA GLY A 81 0.08 -4.39 -0.30
C GLY A 81 0.01 -2.91 -0.69
N VAL A 82 -1.02 -2.58 -1.44
CA VAL A 82 -1.36 -1.19 -1.80
C VAL A 82 -2.61 -0.81 -0.98
N PRO A 83 -2.67 0.38 -0.38
CA PRO A 83 -1.76 1.52 -0.54
C PRO A 83 -0.55 1.51 0.41
N ARG A 84 -0.40 0.57 1.35
CA ARG A 84 0.64 0.60 2.40
C ARG A 84 2.06 0.75 1.83
N ALA A 85 2.39 0.07 0.74
CA ALA A 85 3.70 0.17 0.09
C ALA A 85 4.10 1.62 -0.23
N MET A 86 3.12 2.47 -0.54
CA MET A 86 3.35 3.85 -0.99
C MET A 86 3.70 4.82 0.13
N TYR A 87 3.41 4.47 1.39
CA TYR A 87 3.68 5.34 2.54
C TYR A 87 4.58 4.69 3.61
N GLN A 88 5.18 3.56 3.29
CA GLN A 88 6.26 3.03 4.11
C GLN A 88 7.52 3.89 3.92
N PRO A 89 8.34 4.06 4.97
CA PRO A 89 9.51 4.93 4.92
C PRO A 89 10.74 4.22 4.32
N TYR A 90 10.49 3.40 3.36
CA TYR A 90 11.54 2.71 2.61
C TYR A 90 11.60 3.29 1.20
N PRO A 91 12.79 3.42 0.61
CA PRO A 91 12.94 3.91 -0.74
C PRO A 91 12.27 2.96 -1.74
N PHE A 92 11.82 3.55 -2.83
CA PHE A 92 11.35 2.79 -3.99
C PHE A 92 11.74 3.50 -5.29
N GLN A 93 11.82 2.73 -6.36
CA GLN A 93 12.18 3.23 -7.69
C GLN A 93 10.98 3.07 -8.63
N ILE A 94 10.78 4.07 -9.48
CA ILE A 94 9.79 4.03 -10.56
C ILE A 94 10.52 3.98 -11.90
N LEU A 95 10.25 2.94 -12.67
CA LEU A 95 10.72 2.77 -14.04
C LEU A 95 9.53 2.87 -14.99
N HIS A 96 9.60 3.78 -15.94
CA HIS A 96 8.49 4.06 -16.85
C HIS A 96 8.86 3.70 -18.29
N THR A 97 7.97 2.98 -18.95
CA THR A 97 7.99 2.71 -20.39
C THR A 97 6.70 3.23 -21.03
N SER A 98 6.58 3.17 -22.35
CA SER A 98 5.34 3.55 -23.04
C SER A 98 4.13 2.68 -22.69
N GLU A 99 4.36 1.46 -22.19
CA GLU A 99 3.30 0.46 -21.97
C GLU A 99 3.05 0.20 -20.49
N LYS A 100 4.07 0.36 -19.66
CA LYS A 100 4.04 -0.06 -18.26
C LYS A 100 4.85 0.87 -17.37
N ILE A 101 4.46 0.91 -16.11
CA ILE A 101 5.28 1.46 -15.02
C ILE A 101 5.62 0.32 -14.07
N LEU A 102 6.90 0.14 -13.78
CA LEU A 102 7.37 -0.76 -12.73
C LEU A 102 7.73 0.08 -11.50
N MET A 103 7.17 -0.29 -10.36
CA MET A 103 7.56 0.24 -9.05
C MET A 103 8.29 -0.88 -8.29
N ALA A 104 9.54 -0.63 -7.92
CA ALA A 104 10.37 -1.55 -7.14
C ALA A 104 10.61 -0.96 -5.75
N PHE A 105 10.21 -1.67 -4.71
CA PHE A 105 10.29 -1.24 -3.32
C PHE A 105 11.43 -1.97 -2.61
N GLU A 106 12.16 -1.27 -1.75
CA GLU A 106 13.19 -1.89 -0.91
C GLU A 106 12.57 -2.87 0.09
N PHE A 107 11.46 -2.49 0.71
CA PHE A 107 10.80 -3.34 1.69
C PHE A 107 10.30 -4.64 1.05
N ALA A 108 10.68 -5.77 1.64
CA ALA A 108 10.33 -7.13 1.23
C ALA A 108 10.65 -7.44 -0.25
N SER A 109 11.53 -6.64 -0.90
CA SER A 109 11.78 -6.71 -2.34
C SER A 109 10.49 -6.70 -3.18
N ALA A 110 9.48 -5.97 -2.70
CA ALA A 110 8.20 -5.90 -3.37
C ALA A 110 8.34 -5.23 -4.74
N SER A 111 7.55 -5.67 -5.67
CA SER A 111 7.44 -5.01 -6.97
C SER A 111 5.97 -4.93 -7.39
N ARG A 112 5.69 -3.96 -8.24
CA ARG A 112 4.37 -3.70 -8.78
C ARG A 112 4.49 -3.25 -10.22
N VAL A 113 3.70 -3.83 -11.09
CA VAL A 113 3.56 -3.39 -12.48
C VAL A 113 2.22 -2.71 -12.64
N ILE A 114 2.23 -1.53 -13.24
CA ILE A 114 1.03 -0.80 -13.65
C ILE A 114 0.95 -0.90 -15.16
N GLU A 115 -0.10 -1.54 -15.67
CA GLU A 115 -0.36 -1.68 -17.10
C GLU A 115 -0.99 -0.39 -17.63
N LEU A 116 -0.37 0.23 -18.65
CA LEU A 116 -0.85 1.49 -19.23
C LEU A 116 -1.67 1.31 -20.51
N THR A 117 -1.46 0.22 -21.21
CA THR A 117 -2.05 -0.01 -22.54
C THR A 117 -2.86 -1.29 -22.66
N ASN A 118 -2.48 -2.33 -21.92
CA ASN A 118 -3.10 -3.64 -21.98
C ASN A 118 -3.87 -3.92 -20.69
N HIS A 119 -4.95 -3.16 -20.48
CA HIS A 119 -5.79 -3.35 -19.30
C HIS A 119 -6.50 -4.69 -19.36
N ALA A 120 -6.33 -5.49 -18.34
CA ALA A 120 -6.94 -6.81 -18.23
C ALA A 120 -7.46 -7.04 -16.81
N GLU A 121 -8.41 -7.96 -16.70
CA GLU A 121 -8.78 -8.49 -15.39
C GLU A 121 -7.62 -9.29 -14.78
N ALA A 122 -7.51 -9.24 -13.47
CA ALA A 122 -6.49 -9.97 -12.77
C ALA A 122 -6.71 -11.48 -12.91
N PRO A 123 -5.67 -12.24 -13.27
CA PRO A 123 -5.79 -13.69 -13.38
C PRO A 123 -5.91 -14.37 -12.02
N VAL A 124 -5.37 -13.75 -10.98
CA VAL A 124 -5.38 -14.22 -9.59
C VAL A 124 -5.30 -13.06 -8.62
N THR A 125 -5.77 -13.26 -7.40
CA THR A 125 -5.56 -12.30 -6.32
C THR A 125 -4.13 -12.37 -5.78
N ASN A 126 -3.59 -11.24 -5.34
CA ASN A 126 -2.25 -11.17 -4.73
C ASN A 126 -2.15 -10.03 -3.70
N TRP A 127 -1.00 -9.94 -3.02
CA TRP A 127 -0.75 -8.93 -2.00
C TRP A 127 -0.80 -7.50 -2.51
N MET A 128 -0.20 -7.26 -3.70
CA MET A 128 -0.05 -5.92 -4.27
C MET A 128 -1.24 -5.51 -5.14
N GLY A 129 -2.18 -6.43 -5.36
CA GLY A 129 -3.29 -6.23 -6.27
C GLY A 129 -2.85 -6.21 -7.74
N TRP A 130 -3.80 -6.01 -8.63
CA TRP A 130 -3.59 -5.84 -10.06
C TRP A 130 -3.86 -4.39 -10.44
N SER A 131 -2.91 -3.75 -11.13
CA SER A 131 -2.92 -2.31 -11.38
C SER A 131 -3.04 -1.98 -12.85
N ASN A 132 -4.11 -1.28 -13.21
CA ASN A 132 -4.33 -0.70 -14.53
C ASN A 132 -4.23 0.82 -14.44
N GLY A 133 -3.37 1.44 -15.22
CA GLY A 133 -3.10 2.87 -15.19
C GLY A 133 -3.55 3.57 -16.47
N SER A 134 -3.98 4.81 -16.34
CA SER A 134 -4.28 5.69 -17.45
C SER A 134 -3.87 7.12 -17.14
N TRP A 135 -3.55 7.88 -18.17
CA TRP A 135 -3.22 9.29 -18.01
C TRP A 135 -4.48 10.14 -18.19
N ASP A 136 -4.76 10.96 -17.22
CA ASP A 136 -5.74 12.05 -17.25
C ASP A 136 -4.95 13.36 -17.23
N GLN A 137 -4.65 13.90 -18.41
CA GLN A 137 -3.73 15.03 -18.60
C GLN A 137 -2.33 14.73 -17.99
N ASP A 138 -1.94 15.46 -16.95
CA ASP A 138 -0.66 15.31 -16.24
C ASP A 138 -0.76 14.40 -15.00
N THR A 139 -1.90 13.77 -14.80
CA THR A 139 -2.15 12.89 -13.66
C THR A 139 -2.23 11.44 -14.11
N LEU A 140 -1.37 10.59 -13.54
CA LEU A 140 -1.51 9.15 -13.65
C LEU A 140 -2.62 8.69 -12.69
N VAL A 141 -3.66 8.09 -13.22
CA VAL A 141 -4.73 7.45 -12.46
C VAL A 141 -4.51 5.95 -12.51
N VAL A 142 -4.42 5.30 -11.34
CA VAL A 142 -4.22 3.86 -11.25
C VAL A 142 -5.39 3.21 -10.54
N ASP A 143 -6.02 2.28 -11.21
CA ASP A 143 -7.08 1.43 -10.69
C ASP A 143 -6.49 0.11 -10.21
N VAL A 144 -6.72 -0.25 -8.93
CA VAL A 144 -6.12 -1.43 -8.31
C VAL A 144 -7.19 -2.31 -7.69
N THR A 145 -7.21 -3.55 -8.12
CA THR A 145 -8.17 -4.58 -7.68
C THR A 145 -7.45 -5.90 -7.37
N ALA A 146 -8.20 -6.95 -7.13
CA ALA A 146 -7.71 -8.32 -6.96
C ALA A 146 -6.69 -8.49 -5.82
N PHE A 147 -6.97 -7.88 -4.69
CA PHE A 147 -6.19 -8.10 -3.46
C PHE A 147 -6.54 -9.45 -2.82
N ASN A 148 -5.58 -10.04 -2.12
CA ASN A 148 -5.80 -11.30 -1.38
C ASN A 148 -6.42 -11.09 0.02
N GLY A 149 -6.65 -9.85 0.43
CA GLY A 149 -7.27 -9.51 1.72
C GLY A 149 -6.39 -9.72 2.96
N LEU A 150 -5.12 -10.06 2.79
CA LEU A 150 -4.20 -10.36 3.89
C LEU A 150 -3.36 -9.15 4.34
N ALA A 151 -3.22 -8.14 3.48
CA ALA A 151 -2.46 -6.94 3.81
C ALA A 151 -3.18 -6.08 4.86
N TRP A 152 -2.39 -5.48 5.74
CA TRP A 152 -2.87 -4.44 6.63
C TRP A 152 -2.55 -3.06 6.05
N LEU A 153 -3.36 -2.07 6.41
CA LEU A 153 -3.14 -0.69 5.98
C LEU A 153 -2.05 -0.01 6.81
N ASP A 154 -1.87 -0.43 8.06
CA ASP A 154 -0.85 0.11 8.97
C ASP A 154 -0.62 -0.81 10.17
N ARG A 155 0.32 -0.41 11.05
CA ARG A 155 0.64 -1.13 12.30
C ARG A 155 -0.39 -0.95 13.41
N SER A 156 -1.42 -0.13 13.19
CA SER A 156 -2.51 0.09 14.15
C SER A 156 -3.64 -0.94 13.99
N GLY A 157 -3.43 -1.96 13.17
CA GLY A 157 -4.39 -3.02 12.94
C GLY A 157 -5.45 -2.68 11.89
N ASN A 158 -5.32 -1.53 11.21
CA ASN A 158 -6.19 -1.20 10.11
C ASN A 158 -5.94 -2.18 8.95
N PHE A 159 -7.00 -2.69 8.38
CA PHE A 159 -6.94 -3.74 7.36
C PHE A 159 -7.96 -3.49 6.25
N ALA A 160 -7.76 -4.17 5.15
CA ALA A 160 -8.71 -4.23 4.06
C ALA A 160 -8.99 -5.70 3.71
N GLY A 161 -10.19 -5.98 3.22
CA GLY A 161 -10.55 -7.30 2.73
C GLY A 161 -10.16 -7.50 1.26
N GLU A 162 -10.45 -8.69 0.75
CA GLU A 162 -10.21 -9.06 -0.66
C GLU A 162 -10.99 -8.20 -1.66
N ASN A 163 -12.10 -7.61 -1.22
CA ASN A 163 -12.92 -6.71 -2.04
C ASN A 163 -12.40 -5.26 -2.04
N LEU A 164 -11.19 -5.02 -1.54
CA LEU A 164 -10.58 -3.70 -1.62
C LEU A 164 -10.45 -3.26 -3.07
N HIS A 165 -10.85 -2.03 -3.33
CA HIS A 165 -10.64 -1.31 -4.57
C HIS A 165 -9.92 -0.01 -4.25
N VAL A 166 -8.79 0.25 -4.88
CA VAL A 166 -7.99 1.45 -4.66
C VAL A 166 -7.86 2.22 -5.96
N VAL A 167 -8.13 3.50 -5.90
CA VAL A 167 -7.85 4.43 -6.99
C VAL A 167 -6.77 5.39 -6.52
N GLU A 168 -5.62 5.36 -7.20
CA GLU A 168 -4.50 6.25 -6.90
C GLU A 168 -4.39 7.32 -7.97
N ARG A 169 -3.96 8.52 -7.56
CA ARG A 169 -3.71 9.64 -8.45
C ARG A 169 -2.33 10.22 -8.18
N TYR A 170 -1.49 10.25 -9.20
CA TYR A 170 -0.14 10.77 -9.13
C TYR A 170 -0.01 11.95 -10.09
N THR A 171 0.23 13.14 -9.56
CA THR A 171 0.42 14.37 -10.36
C THR A 171 1.84 14.87 -10.15
N LEU A 172 2.52 15.20 -11.26
CA LEU A 172 3.80 15.89 -11.21
C LEU A 172 3.55 17.34 -10.85
N SER A 173 4.24 17.82 -9.84
CA SER A 173 4.22 19.24 -9.42
C SER A 173 5.56 19.93 -9.68
#